data_ac27a26bca79388217a96aaa18a89e7b
#
_entry.id   ac27a26bca79388217a96aaa18a89e7b
#
_cell.length_a   1.000
_cell.length_b   1.000
_cell.length_c   1.000
_cell.angle_alpha   90.00
_cell.angle_beta   90.00
_cell.angle_gamma   90.00
#
_symmetry.space_group_name_H-M   'P 1'
#
loop_
_entity.id
_entity.type
_entity.pdbx_description
1 polymer ?
#
loop_
_entity_poly.entity_id
_entity_poly.type
_entity_poly.pdbx_seq_one_letter_code
_entity_poly.pdbx_strand_id
1 'polypeptide(L)'
;MTPGPLLEVKGLEIGFVTEGSHGRAVDGVSFSVEPSETLAVVGESGSGKTVTALSVLRLIPSPPGKIFAGSILFRDRGTVSDLLMLDDRVMQAVRGSRISMIFQEPMTSLNPVYTCGSQVAEVLRLHRGMGKTEAREKVTDLFREVMLPRPEEMFRAYPHQLSGGQKQRVMIAMAIACDPALLIADEPTTALDVTVQQTILRLLKKLQRSRGMSILFITHDLGLVAGFADRLVVMRKGRIEEEGRVEEVFRNPRHPYTQGLLACRPPMDTRLKRLPTVDSYLAGGQSAPPEVITTDERKAHHHRL
;
A
#
# COMPACT_ATOMS: atom_id res chain seq x y z
N MET A 1 12.62 -13.51 24.61
CA MET A 1 11.45 -12.63 24.46
C MET A 1 11.40 -12.21 23.02
N THR A 2 10.37 -12.58 22.27
CA THR A 2 10.13 -12.07 20.92
C THR A 2 9.97 -10.54 21.01
N PRO A 3 10.71 -9.75 20.25
CA PRO A 3 10.47 -8.32 20.20
C PRO A 3 9.02 -8.09 19.76
N GLY A 4 8.29 -7.20 20.45
CA GLY A 4 6.90 -6.87 20.07
C GLY A 4 6.82 -6.20 18.70
N PRO A 5 5.61 -5.89 18.20
CA PRO A 5 5.38 -5.40 16.84
C PRO A 5 6.23 -4.16 16.52
N LEU A 6 6.58 -4.01 15.23
CA LEU A 6 7.29 -2.85 14.70
C LEU A 6 6.39 -1.61 14.72
N LEU A 7 5.14 -1.79 14.26
CA LEU A 7 4.10 -0.76 14.28
C LEU A 7 2.86 -1.34 14.98
N GLU A 8 2.25 -0.57 15.88
CA GLU A 8 0.99 -0.94 16.53
C GLU A 8 0.04 0.26 16.53
N VAL A 9 -1.07 0.12 15.84
CA VAL A 9 -2.17 1.10 15.80
C VAL A 9 -3.24 0.62 16.78
N LYS A 10 -3.67 1.51 17.69
CA LYS A 10 -4.65 1.20 18.75
C LYS A 10 -5.80 2.19 18.75
N GLY A 11 -7.01 1.72 18.51
CA GLY A 11 -8.24 2.49 18.63
C GLY A 11 -8.25 3.79 17.84
N LEU A 12 -7.65 3.80 16.65
CA LEU A 12 -7.49 5.01 15.85
C LEU A 12 -8.82 5.51 15.33
N GLU A 13 -9.16 6.77 15.66
CA GLU A 13 -10.35 7.46 15.19
C GLU A 13 -9.97 8.75 14.44
N ILE A 14 -10.39 8.85 13.18
CA ILE A 14 -10.10 9.99 12.31
C ILE A 14 -11.36 10.43 11.60
N GLY A 15 -11.56 11.73 11.52
CA GLY A 15 -12.66 12.30 10.74
C GLY A 15 -12.28 13.59 10.08
N PHE A 16 -13.18 14.06 9.21
CA PHE A 16 -13.06 15.32 8.52
C PHE A 16 -14.19 16.24 8.97
N VAL A 17 -13.79 17.43 9.46
CA VAL A 17 -14.71 18.45 9.96
C VAL A 17 -14.87 19.51 8.88
N THR A 18 -16.01 19.51 8.21
CA THR A 18 -16.42 20.56 7.26
C THR A 18 -17.62 21.31 7.83
N GLU A 19 -17.89 22.52 7.35
CA GLU A 19 -19.06 23.29 7.77
C GLU A 19 -20.35 22.48 7.62
N GLY A 20 -20.94 22.08 8.76
CA GLY A 20 -22.19 21.32 8.84
C GLY A 20 -22.10 19.79 8.73
N SER A 21 -20.92 19.20 8.63
CA SER A 21 -20.76 17.73 8.57
C SER A 21 -19.55 17.22 9.35
N HIS A 22 -19.77 16.14 10.12
CA HIS A 22 -18.71 15.39 10.80
C HIS A 22 -18.70 13.96 10.24
N GLY A 23 -17.82 13.70 9.26
CA GLY A 23 -17.65 12.37 8.70
C GLY A 23 -16.49 11.62 9.37
N ARG A 24 -16.74 10.45 9.99
CA ARG A 24 -15.67 9.56 10.43
C ARG A 24 -15.15 8.76 9.24
N ALA A 25 -13.86 8.90 8.94
CA ALA A 25 -13.17 8.14 7.90
C ALA A 25 -12.49 6.88 8.47
N VAL A 26 -12.11 6.90 9.76
CA VAL A 26 -11.54 5.78 10.51
C VAL A 26 -12.21 5.76 11.87
N ASP A 27 -12.68 4.59 12.32
CA ASP A 27 -13.53 4.44 13.50
C ASP A 27 -13.07 3.24 14.34
N GLY A 28 -12.18 3.50 15.31
CA GLY A 28 -11.69 2.51 16.27
C GLY A 28 -10.75 1.45 15.68
N VAL A 29 -9.98 1.78 14.65
CA VAL A 29 -9.10 0.83 13.95
C VAL A 29 -7.90 0.44 14.81
N SER A 30 -7.65 -0.88 14.94
CA SER A 30 -6.50 -1.44 15.66
C SER A 30 -5.90 -2.59 14.87
N PHE A 31 -4.59 -2.54 14.61
CA PHE A 31 -3.82 -3.62 13.98
C PHE A 31 -2.33 -3.47 14.31
N SER A 32 -1.55 -4.50 14.02
CA SER A 32 -0.09 -4.48 14.19
C SER A 32 0.64 -4.96 12.95
N VAL A 33 1.87 -4.47 12.76
CA VAL A 33 2.82 -4.95 11.77
C VAL A 33 4.04 -5.49 12.51
N GLU A 34 4.36 -6.76 12.28
CA GLU A 34 5.52 -7.40 12.89
C GLU A 34 6.82 -7.05 12.13
N PRO A 35 8.01 -7.21 12.74
CA PRO A 35 9.28 -7.04 12.05
C PRO A 35 9.37 -7.97 10.83
N SER A 36 9.83 -7.44 9.70
CA SER A 36 9.99 -8.16 8.42
C SER A 36 8.70 -8.77 7.86
N GLU A 37 7.54 -8.34 8.34
CA GLU A 37 6.23 -8.74 7.85
C GLU A 37 5.76 -7.86 6.70
N THR A 38 4.98 -8.44 5.79
CA THR A 38 4.12 -7.70 4.87
C THR A 38 2.67 -7.85 5.32
N LEU A 39 2.10 -6.77 5.88
CA LEU A 39 0.67 -6.67 6.20
C LEU A 39 -0.06 -5.98 5.06
N ALA A 40 -1.06 -6.63 4.48
CA ALA A 40 -1.96 -5.99 3.52
C ALA A 40 -3.16 -5.35 4.21
N VAL A 41 -3.54 -4.15 3.78
CA VAL A 41 -4.80 -3.50 4.15
C VAL A 41 -5.66 -3.39 2.89
N VAL A 42 -6.79 -4.08 2.89
CA VAL A 42 -7.67 -4.21 1.72
C VAL A 42 -9.08 -3.68 1.99
N GLY A 43 -9.81 -3.32 0.95
CA GLY A 43 -11.19 -2.84 1.03
C GLY A 43 -11.53 -1.93 -0.15
N GLU A 44 -12.80 -1.59 -0.31
CA GLU A 44 -13.27 -0.69 -1.36
C GLU A 44 -12.68 0.74 -1.24
N SER A 45 -12.79 1.53 -2.31
CA SER A 45 -12.46 2.95 -2.26
C SER A 45 -13.28 3.65 -1.18
N GLY A 46 -12.66 4.55 -0.43
CA GLY A 46 -13.32 5.24 0.69
C GLY A 46 -13.46 4.42 1.99
N SER A 47 -12.90 3.20 2.08
CA SER A 47 -12.96 2.41 3.32
C SER A 47 -12.05 2.90 4.45
N GLY A 48 -11.21 3.93 4.22
CA GLY A 48 -10.34 4.53 5.24
C GLY A 48 -8.87 4.09 5.18
N LYS A 49 -8.46 3.21 4.25
CA LYS A 49 -7.10 2.65 4.13
C LYS A 49 -6.00 3.72 4.01
N THR A 50 -6.11 4.57 3.00
CA THR A 50 -5.16 5.67 2.75
C THR A 50 -5.10 6.64 3.93
N VAL A 51 -6.26 6.99 4.52
CA VAL A 51 -6.33 7.87 5.70
C VAL A 51 -5.60 7.23 6.87
N THR A 52 -5.78 5.93 7.11
CA THR A 52 -5.05 5.18 8.14
C THR A 52 -3.54 5.20 7.88
N ALA A 53 -3.11 4.99 6.63
CA ALA A 53 -1.69 5.04 6.26
C ALA A 53 -1.07 6.43 6.45
N LEU A 54 -1.75 7.48 5.99
CA LEU A 54 -1.31 8.86 6.14
C LEU A 54 -1.20 9.28 7.61
N SER A 55 -2.05 8.72 8.50
CA SER A 55 -1.99 9.01 9.92
C SER A 55 -0.69 8.52 10.58
N VAL A 56 -0.14 7.38 10.12
CA VAL A 56 1.15 6.86 10.61
C VAL A 56 2.26 7.88 10.42
N LEU A 57 2.21 8.63 9.32
CA LEU A 57 3.17 9.69 9.01
C LEU A 57 2.69 11.11 9.41
N ARG A 58 1.52 11.22 10.07
CA ARG A 58 0.90 12.52 10.38
C ARG A 58 0.81 13.45 9.15
N LEU A 59 0.40 12.87 8.01
CA LEU A 59 0.25 13.57 6.73
C LEU A 59 -1.21 13.89 6.38
N ILE A 60 -2.14 13.66 7.31
CA ILE A 60 -3.54 14.08 7.13
C ILE A 60 -3.60 15.60 7.16
N PRO A 61 -4.14 16.24 6.10
CA PRO A 61 -4.33 17.70 6.10
C PRO A 61 -5.21 18.14 7.28
N SER A 62 -4.72 19.03 8.11
CA SER A 62 -5.47 19.56 9.26
C SER A 62 -5.43 21.09 9.24
N PRO A 63 -6.56 21.81 9.09
CA PRO A 63 -7.91 21.29 8.75
C PRO A 63 -8.00 20.77 7.31
N PRO A 64 -9.01 19.97 6.91
CA PRO A 64 -10.21 19.59 7.68
C PRO A 64 -10.06 18.31 8.51
N GLY A 65 -8.97 17.55 8.35
CA GLY A 65 -8.76 16.27 9.04
C GLY A 65 -8.40 16.44 10.51
N LYS A 66 -8.95 15.57 11.36
CA LYS A 66 -8.66 15.54 12.80
C LYS A 66 -8.58 14.11 13.30
N ILE A 67 -7.55 13.81 14.11
CA ILE A 67 -7.45 12.58 14.89
C ILE A 67 -8.18 12.83 16.21
N PHE A 68 -9.19 12.03 16.51
CA PHE A 68 -10.01 12.17 17.70
C PHE A 68 -9.54 11.29 18.85
N ALA A 69 -9.07 10.08 18.55
CA ALA A 69 -8.61 9.11 19.53
C ALA A 69 -7.59 8.13 18.92
N GLY A 70 -6.96 7.36 19.78
CA GLY A 70 -6.02 6.29 19.45
C GLY A 70 -4.58 6.66 19.67
N SER A 71 -3.70 5.67 19.42
CA SER A 71 -2.25 5.81 19.45
C SER A 71 -1.61 5.04 18.30
N ILE A 72 -0.44 5.47 17.86
CA ILE A 72 0.34 4.81 16.81
C ILE A 72 1.76 4.60 17.36
N LEU A 73 1.99 3.41 17.91
CA LEU A 73 3.25 3.03 18.51
C LEU A 73 4.20 2.48 17.46
N PHE A 74 5.37 3.08 17.34
CA PHE A 74 6.44 2.63 16.46
C PHE A 74 7.67 2.22 17.28
N ARG A 75 8.15 1.00 17.02
CA ARG A 75 9.35 0.45 17.66
C ARG A 75 10.55 0.63 16.75
N ASP A 76 11.46 1.52 17.13
CA ASP A 76 12.73 1.72 16.43
C ASP A 76 13.91 1.42 17.34
N ARG A 77 14.77 0.49 16.94
CA ARG A 77 16.01 0.14 17.65
C ARG A 77 15.82 -0.10 19.16
N GLY A 78 14.70 -0.77 19.50
CA GLY A 78 14.36 -1.10 20.89
C GLY A 78 13.57 -0.03 21.65
N THR A 79 13.45 1.19 21.14
CA THR A 79 12.62 2.24 21.72
C THR A 79 11.23 2.24 21.09
N VAL A 80 10.19 2.35 21.92
CA VAL A 80 8.80 2.51 21.46
C VAL A 80 8.38 3.95 21.67
N SER A 81 7.87 4.57 20.60
CA SER A 81 7.37 5.94 20.63
C SER A 81 5.97 6.01 20.03
N ASP A 82 5.09 6.80 20.63
CA ASP A 82 3.82 7.13 20.02
C ASP A 82 4.03 8.25 18.97
N LEU A 83 3.87 7.90 17.69
CA LEU A 83 4.09 8.84 16.58
C LEU A 83 3.17 10.05 16.63
N LEU A 84 1.98 9.91 17.24
CA LEU A 84 1.02 11.03 17.36
C LEU A 84 1.50 12.08 18.39
N MET A 85 2.33 11.69 19.34
CA MET A 85 2.82 12.53 20.43
C MET A 85 4.23 13.09 20.20
N LEU A 86 4.91 12.67 19.12
CA LEU A 86 6.25 13.18 18.81
C LEU A 86 6.21 14.66 18.43
N ASP A 87 7.24 15.40 18.84
CA ASP A 87 7.50 16.73 18.32
C ASP A 87 7.68 16.71 16.79
N ASP A 88 7.30 17.79 16.11
CA ASP A 88 7.36 17.87 14.64
C ASP A 88 8.78 17.67 14.09
N ARG A 89 9.80 18.17 14.78
CA ARG A 89 11.21 17.95 14.40
C ARG A 89 11.61 16.48 14.46
N VAL A 90 11.17 15.76 15.50
CA VAL A 90 11.42 14.32 15.63
C VAL A 90 10.66 13.56 14.56
N MET A 91 9.39 13.91 14.32
CA MET A 91 8.58 13.29 13.27
C MET A 91 9.16 13.54 11.87
N GLN A 92 9.73 14.71 11.58
CA GLN A 92 10.45 14.99 10.33
C GLN A 92 11.66 14.06 10.16
N ALA A 93 12.39 13.77 11.24
CA ALA A 93 13.50 12.83 11.21
C ALA A 93 13.04 11.38 10.99
N VAL A 94 11.83 11.00 11.39
CA VAL A 94 11.25 9.68 11.16
C VAL A 94 10.77 9.51 9.71
N ARG A 95 10.10 10.53 9.16
CA ARG A 95 9.59 10.53 7.78
C ARG A 95 10.74 10.39 6.78
N GLY A 96 10.60 9.49 5.82
CA GLY A 96 11.58 9.24 4.76
C GLY A 96 12.86 8.53 5.21
N SER A 97 13.15 8.46 6.51
CA SER A 97 14.32 7.77 7.03
C SER A 97 14.01 6.44 7.71
N ARG A 98 13.04 6.43 8.64
CA ARG A 98 12.64 5.23 9.40
C ARG A 98 11.34 4.63 8.90
N ILE A 99 10.40 5.49 8.50
CA ILE A 99 9.15 5.13 7.85
C ILE A 99 9.10 5.89 6.52
N SER A 100 9.01 5.17 5.43
CA SER A 100 8.86 5.75 4.09
C SER A 100 7.52 5.37 3.49
N MET A 101 7.06 6.15 2.51
CA MET A 101 5.78 5.91 1.83
C MET A 101 5.93 6.04 0.31
N ILE A 102 5.32 5.11 -0.41
CA ILE A 102 5.03 5.21 -1.83
C ILE A 102 3.56 5.61 -1.93
N PHE A 103 3.29 6.76 -2.54
CA PHE A 103 1.95 7.31 -2.70
C PHE A 103 1.25 6.73 -3.94
N GLN A 104 -0.08 6.80 -3.94
CA GLN A 104 -0.97 6.20 -4.94
C GLN A 104 -0.71 6.64 -6.38
N GLU A 105 -0.24 7.88 -6.61
CA GLU A 105 -0.07 8.44 -7.95
C GLU A 105 1.40 8.63 -8.34
N PRO A 106 2.02 7.67 -9.07
CA PRO A 106 3.42 7.82 -9.51
C PRO A 106 3.64 8.99 -10.47
N MET A 107 2.58 9.40 -11.18
CA MET A 107 2.68 10.46 -12.19
C MET A 107 2.86 11.85 -11.59
N THR A 108 2.33 12.10 -10.40
CA THR A 108 2.34 13.39 -9.69
C THR A 108 3.40 13.45 -8.58
N SER A 109 3.94 12.30 -8.17
CA SER A 109 4.88 12.21 -7.04
C SER A 109 6.30 12.65 -7.38
N LEU A 110 6.71 12.56 -8.65
CA LEU A 110 8.02 13.06 -9.11
C LEU A 110 7.86 14.47 -9.69
N ASN A 111 8.68 15.39 -9.19
CA ASN A 111 8.71 16.75 -9.71
C ASN A 111 9.26 16.77 -11.14
N PRO A 112 8.50 17.23 -12.15
CA PRO A 112 8.89 17.13 -13.56
C PRO A 112 10.07 18.01 -13.96
N VAL A 113 10.41 19.02 -13.17
CA VAL A 113 11.49 19.98 -13.49
C VAL A 113 12.86 19.56 -12.93
N TYR A 114 12.92 18.47 -12.14
CA TYR A 114 14.17 17.92 -11.64
C TYR A 114 14.43 16.53 -12.22
N THR A 115 15.71 16.17 -12.36
CA THR A 115 16.09 14.82 -12.80
C THR A 115 15.75 13.78 -11.76
N CYS A 116 15.45 12.56 -12.19
CA CYS A 116 15.09 11.46 -11.29
C CYS A 116 16.17 11.18 -10.24
N GLY A 117 17.44 11.19 -10.68
CA GLY A 117 18.57 10.97 -9.78
C GLY A 117 18.75 12.08 -8.75
N SER A 118 18.50 13.36 -9.13
CA SER A 118 18.64 14.48 -8.21
C SER A 118 17.61 14.42 -7.08
N GLN A 119 16.39 13.98 -7.37
CA GLN A 119 15.31 13.83 -6.38
C GLN A 119 15.63 12.71 -5.37
N VAL A 120 16.16 11.57 -5.83
CA VAL A 120 16.60 10.50 -4.92
C VAL A 120 17.83 10.91 -4.11
N ALA A 121 18.78 11.62 -4.73
CA ALA A 121 19.97 12.14 -4.04
C ALA A 121 19.63 13.16 -2.97
N GLU A 122 18.57 13.94 -3.15
CA GLU A 122 18.09 14.90 -2.14
C GLU A 122 17.70 14.19 -0.84
N VAL A 123 17.00 13.06 -0.92
CA VAL A 123 16.60 12.25 0.24
C VAL A 123 17.84 11.78 1.02
N LEU A 124 18.87 11.27 0.34
CA LEU A 124 20.12 10.83 0.97
C LEU A 124 20.88 12.00 1.61
N ARG A 125 20.92 13.15 0.96
CA ARG A 125 21.58 14.33 1.48
C ARG A 125 20.87 14.89 2.71
N LEU A 126 19.53 14.91 2.67
CA LEU A 126 18.71 15.42 3.78
C LEU A 126 18.79 14.52 5.01
N HIS A 127 18.62 13.22 4.84
CA HIS A 127 18.45 12.27 5.95
C HIS A 127 19.75 11.57 6.38
N ARG A 128 20.75 11.47 5.48
CA ARG A 128 22.03 10.79 5.74
C ARG A 128 23.21 11.75 5.75
N GLY A 129 23.01 13.02 5.40
CA GLY A 129 24.09 14.03 5.37
C GLY A 129 25.13 13.77 4.27
N MET A 130 24.81 12.93 3.26
CA MET A 130 25.75 12.55 2.20
C MET A 130 26.19 13.74 1.35
N GLY A 131 27.46 13.77 0.93
CA GLY A 131 27.97 14.69 -0.07
C GLY A 131 27.39 14.43 -1.46
N LYS A 132 27.54 15.39 -2.40
CA LYS A 132 26.97 15.27 -3.76
C LYS A 132 27.47 14.04 -4.52
N THR A 133 28.76 13.75 -4.47
CA THR A 133 29.38 12.62 -5.20
C THR A 133 28.92 11.29 -4.62
N GLU A 134 29.02 11.15 -3.29
CA GLU A 134 28.59 9.95 -2.56
C GLU A 134 27.09 9.65 -2.79
N ALA A 135 26.22 10.68 -2.67
CA ALA A 135 24.79 10.52 -2.93
C ALA A 135 24.53 10.07 -4.38
N ARG A 136 25.27 10.58 -5.36
CA ARG A 136 25.14 10.18 -6.75
C ARG A 136 25.52 8.71 -6.98
N GLU A 137 26.61 8.25 -6.42
CA GLU A 137 27.06 6.85 -6.50
C GLU A 137 26.01 5.95 -5.85
N LYS A 138 25.55 6.28 -4.63
CA LYS A 138 24.51 5.52 -3.94
C LYS A 138 23.20 5.47 -4.70
N VAL A 139 22.76 6.56 -5.34
CA VAL A 139 21.56 6.57 -6.19
C VAL A 139 21.72 5.66 -7.39
N THR A 140 22.89 5.65 -8.00
CA THR A 140 23.16 4.76 -9.15
C THR A 140 23.06 3.29 -8.74
N ASP A 141 23.56 2.93 -7.55
CA ASP A 141 23.43 1.59 -7.00
C ASP A 141 21.97 1.25 -6.68
N LEU A 142 21.21 2.18 -6.09
CA LEU A 142 19.77 2.01 -5.86
C LEU A 142 19.02 1.79 -7.17
N PHE A 143 19.36 2.50 -8.24
CA PHE A 143 18.75 2.33 -9.55
C PHE A 143 19.05 0.95 -10.16
N ARG A 144 20.26 0.40 -9.93
CA ARG A 144 20.59 -1.00 -10.28
C ARG A 144 19.74 -1.98 -9.46
N GLU A 145 19.62 -1.75 -8.14
CA GLU A 145 18.87 -2.61 -7.25
C GLU A 145 17.37 -2.69 -7.61
N VAL A 146 16.77 -1.55 -8.00
CA VAL A 146 15.39 -1.52 -8.50
C VAL A 146 15.27 -1.90 -9.97
N MET A 147 16.34 -2.41 -10.58
CA MET A 147 16.39 -2.89 -11.98
C MET A 147 15.99 -1.82 -13.01
N LEU A 148 16.40 -0.57 -12.82
CA LEU A 148 16.31 0.44 -13.87
C LEU A 148 17.38 0.18 -14.94
N PRO A 149 17.04 0.26 -16.23
CA PRO A 149 18.01 0.11 -17.29
C PRO A 149 18.95 1.34 -17.31
N ARG A 150 20.24 1.11 -17.63
CA ARG A 150 21.23 2.18 -17.76
C ARG A 150 21.19 3.21 -16.62
N PRO A 151 21.49 2.82 -15.37
CA PRO A 151 21.28 3.62 -14.16
C PRO A 151 21.90 5.03 -14.22
N GLU A 152 23.07 5.16 -14.85
CA GLU A 152 23.79 6.43 -15.02
C GLU A 152 23.04 7.42 -15.93
N GLU A 153 22.36 6.92 -16.97
CA GLU A 153 21.50 7.73 -17.82
C GLU A 153 20.20 8.07 -17.12
N MET A 154 19.60 7.10 -16.40
CA MET A 154 18.38 7.32 -15.60
C MET A 154 18.58 8.36 -14.51
N PHE A 155 19.79 8.48 -13.96
CA PHE A 155 20.13 9.55 -13.03
C PHE A 155 19.87 10.94 -13.62
N ARG A 156 20.20 11.13 -14.91
CA ARG A 156 20.07 12.41 -15.62
C ARG A 156 18.70 12.59 -16.29
N ALA A 157 17.92 11.53 -16.41
CA ALA A 157 16.62 11.56 -17.06
C ALA A 157 15.59 12.33 -16.22
N TYR A 158 14.69 13.02 -16.89
CA TYR A 158 13.53 13.67 -16.29
C TYR A 158 12.33 12.73 -16.24
N PRO A 159 11.38 12.93 -15.31
CA PRO A 159 10.23 12.05 -15.16
C PRO A 159 9.42 11.84 -16.45
N HIS A 160 9.26 12.87 -17.28
CA HIS A 160 8.52 12.78 -18.55
C HIS A 160 9.19 11.87 -19.59
N GLN A 161 10.48 11.54 -19.44
CA GLN A 161 11.22 10.65 -20.33
C GLN A 161 11.10 9.16 -19.93
N LEU A 162 10.46 8.86 -18.80
CA LEU A 162 10.34 7.51 -18.25
C LEU A 162 8.96 6.92 -18.50
N SER A 163 8.91 5.60 -18.72
CA SER A 163 7.65 4.84 -18.68
C SER A 163 7.06 4.81 -17.26
N GLY A 164 5.76 4.48 -17.13
CA GLY A 164 5.09 4.37 -15.82
C GLY A 164 5.80 3.40 -14.87
N GLY A 165 6.21 2.23 -15.36
CA GLY A 165 6.95 1.26 -14.55
C GLY A 165 8.36 1.73 -14.16
N GLN A 166 9.03 2.55 -15.01
CA GLN A 166 10.32 3.15 -14.65
C GLN A 166 10.15 4.25 -13.59
N LYS A 167 9.14 5.11 -13.73
CA LYS A 167 8.79 6.10 -12.67
C LYS A 167 8.54 5.42 -11.34
N GLN A 168 7.76 4.33 -11.36
CA GLN A 168 7.48 3.56 -10.15
C GLN A 168 8.75 3.01 -9.50
N ARG A 169 9.70 2.50 -10.29
CA ARG A 169 11.00 2.04 -9.79
C ARG A 169 11.85 3.17 -9.20
N VAL A 170 11.81 4.37 -9.79
CA VAL A 170 12.45 5.56 -9.20
C VAL A 170 11.84 5.91 -7.85
N MET A 171 10.51 5.88 -7.73
CA MET A 171 9.82 6.11 -6.45
C MET A 171 10.16 5.06 -5.40
N ILE A 172 10.23 3.79 -5.80
CA ILE A 172 10.68 2.72 -4.90
C ILE A 172 12.12 2.98 -4.46
N ALA A 173 13.03 3.33 -5.38
CA ALA A 173 14.42 3.69 -5.04
C ALA A 173 14.50 4.85 -4.04
N MET A 174 13.68 5.88 -4.25
CA MET A 174 13.56 7.03 -3.33
C MET A 174 13.07 6.57 -1.94
N ALA A 175 12.02 5.76 -1.89
CA ALA A 175 11.44 5.29 -0.64
C ALA A 175 12.39 4.41 0.18
N ILE A 176 13.22 3.59 -0.48
CA ILE A 176 14.19 2.71 0.20
C ILE A 176 15.58 3.33 0.40
N ALA A 177 15.81 4.57 -0.05
CA ALA A 177 17.12 5.21 -0.06
C ALA A 177 17.78 5.28 1.31
N CYS A 178 16.99 5.47 2.36
CA CYS A 178 17.44 5.58 3.74
C CYS A 178 17.27 4.29 4.58
N ASP A 179 17.11 3.12 3.97
CA ASP A 179 16.91 1.84 4.64
C ASP A 179 15.83 1.91 5.73
N PRO A 180 14.56 2.22 5.36
CA PRO A 180 13.48 2.36 6.32
C PRO A 180 13.18 1.01 7.00
N ALA A 181 12.75 1.06 8.27
CA ALA A 181 12.26 -0.12 8.97
C ALA A 181 10.86 -0.50 8.48
N LEU A 182 10.05 0.50 8.11
CA LEU A 182 8.70 0.32 7.57
C LEU A 182 8.54 1.05 6.24
N LEU A 183 8.08 0.34 5.21
CA LEU A 183 7.64 0.90 3.95
C LEU A 183 6.12 0.85 3.88
N ILE A 184 5.45 1.98 3.76
CA ILE A 184 4.03 2.08 3.45
C ILE A 184 3.90 2.17 1.93
N ALA A 185 3.20 1.23 1.32
CA ALA A 185 2.96 1.20 -0.12
C ALA A 185 1.45 1.34 -0.39
N ASP A 186 1.04 2.57 -0.69
CA ASP A 186 -0.37 2.90 -0.94
C ASP A 186 -0.67 2.77 -2.44
N GLU A 187 -1.35 1.70 -2.80
CA GLU A 187 -1.70 1.32 -4.17
C GLU A 187 -0.51 1.45 -5.16
N PRO A 188 0.65 0.85 -4.87
CA PRO A 188 1.90 1.13 -5.60
C PRO A 188 1.91 0.61 -7.04
N THR A 189 0.86 -0.05 -7.48
CA THR A 189 0.74 -0.63 -8.82
C THR A 189 -0.48 -0.13 -9.59
N THR A 190 -1.23 0.82 -9.04
CA THR A 190 -2.36 1.44 -9.73
C THR A 190 -1.88 2.15 -10.99
N ALA A 191 -2.67 2.07 -12.07
CA ALA A 191 -2.36 2.58 -13.42
C ALA A 191 -1.17 1.91 -14.15
N LEU A 192 -0.74 0.72 -13.71
CA LEU A 192 0.23 -0.11 -14.41
C LEU A 192 -0.45 -1.35 -15.04
N ASP A 193 0.10 -1.83 -16.15
CA ASP A 193 -0.36 -3.10 -16.73
C ASP A 193 -0.03 -4.30 -15.82
N VAL A 194 -0.78 -5.40 -15.97
CA VAL A 194 -0.68 -6.60 -15.11
C VAL A 194 0.74 -7.16 -15.03
N THR A 195 1.49 -7.15 -16.15
CA THR A 195 2.86 -7.68 -16.21
C THR A 195 3.82 -6.81 -15.40
N VAL A 196 3.69 -5.49 -15.53
CA VAL A 196 4.49 -4.53 -14.76
C VAL A 196 4.12 -4.59 -13.28
N GLN A 197 2.83 -4.69 -12.93
CA GLN A 197 2.38 -4.89 -11.54
C GLN A 197 3.07 -6.08 -10.87
N GLN A 198 3.04 -7.25 -11.51
CA GLN A 198 3.69 -8.45 -11.00
C GLN A 198 5.20 -8.26 -10.82
N THR A 199 5.84 -7.54 -11.73
CA THR A 199 7.27 -7.25 -11.64
C THR A 199 7.60 -6.32 -10.47
N ILE A 200 6.77 -5.30 -10.22
CA ILE A 200 6.91 -4.39 -9.07
C ILE A 200 6.70 -5.13 -7.75
N LEU A 201 5.69 -6.00 -7.65
CA LEU A 201 5.46 -6.78 -6.42
C LEU A 201 6.62 -7.73 -6.13
N ARG A 202 7.17 -8.43 -7.14
CA ARG A 202 8.37 -9.26 -6.98
C ARG A 202 9.57 -8.44 -6.52
N LEU A 203 9.74 -7.24 -7.07
CA LEU A 203 10.80 -6.32 -6.64
C LEU A 203 10.62 -5.93 -5.16
N LEU A 204 9.44 -5.50 -4.74
CA LEU A 204 9.15 -5.14 -3.35
C LEU A 204 9.39 -6.33 -2.40
N LYS A 205 8.96 -7.55 -2.77
CA LYS A 205 9.20 -8.75 -1.95
C LYS A 205 10.69 -9.09 -1.85
N LYS A 206 11.45 -8.92 -2.94
CA LYS A 206 12.92 -9.07 -2.92
C LYS A 206 13.57 -8.06 -1.98
N LEU A 207 13.19 -6.78 -2.09
CA LEU A 207 13.72 -5.70 -1.26
C LEU A 207 13.35 -5.89 0.21
N GLN A 208 12.11 -6.30 0.51
CA GLN A 208 11.64 -6.61 1.84
C GLN A 208 12.55 -7.68 2.51
N ARG A 209 12.81 -8.77 1.78
CA ARG A 209 13.66 -9.88 2.30
C ARG A 209 15.12 -9.47 2.44
N SER A 210 15.70 -8.78 1.45
CA SER A 210 17.12 -8.43 1.45
C SER A 210 17.47 -7.35 2.47
N ARG A 211 16.53 -6.46 2.81
CA ARG A 211 16.73 -5.35 3.75
C ARG A 211 16.11 -5.58 5.12
N GLY A 212 15.35 -6.67 5.30
CA GLY A 212 14.65 -6.97 6.56
C GLY A 212 13.60 -5.94 6.96
N MET A 213 13.12 -5.12 6.02
CA MET A 213 12.08 -4.12 6.29
C MET A 213 10.70 -4.75 6.35
N SER A 214 9.78 -4.11 7.05
CA SER A 214 8.35 -4.46 7.00
C SER A 214 7.62 -3.63 5.95
N ILE A 215 6.53 -4.18 5.41
CA ILE A 215 5.70 -3.48 4.42
C ILE A 215 4.25 -3.40 4.91
N LEU A 216 3.68 -2.20 4.96
CA LEU A 216 2.25 -1.96 5.04
C LEU A 216 1.74 -1.73 3.61
N PHE A 217 1.09 -2.74 3.03
CA PHE A 217 0.67 -2.75 1.64
C PHE A 217 -0.83 -2.45 1.53
N ILE A 218 -1.18 -1.35 0.91
CA ILE A 218 -2.58 -0.94 0.72
C ILE A 218 -2.99 -1.20 -0.71
N THR A 219 -4.13 -1.87 -0.88
CA THR A 219 -4.71 -2.14 -2.20
C THR A 219 -6.21 -2.38 -2.10
N HIS A 220 -6.91 -2.16 -3.20
CA HIS A 220 -8.28 -2.63 -3.38
C HIS A 220 -8.34 -3.98 -4.11
N ASP A 221 -7.23 -4.48 -4.64
CA ASP A 221 -7.15 -5.75 -5.38
C ASP A 221 -6.62 -6.88 -4.49
N LEU A 222 -7.53 -7.72 -4.02
CA LEU A 222 -7.21 -8.95 -3.28
C LEU A 222 -6.32 -9.91 -4.07
N GLY A 223 -6.34 -9.84 -5.41
CA GLY A 223 -5.50 -10.67 -6.25
C GLY A 223 -4.01 -10.40 -6.10
N LEU A 224 -3.66 -9.17 -5.76
CA LEU A 224 -2.27 -8.78 -5.53
C LEU A 224 -1.77 -9.22 -4.15
N VAL A 225 -2.68 -9.45 -3.20
CA VAL A 225 -2.35 -9.85 -1.82
C VAL A 225 -1.88 -11.31 -1.76
N ALA A 226 -2.53 -12.18 -2.54
CA ALA A 226 -2.16 -13.60 -2.61
C ALA A 226 -0.71 -13.79 -3.07
N GLY A 227 0.12 -14.46 -2.26
CA GLY A 227 1.54 -14.68 -2.54
C GLY A 227 2.47 -13.48 -2.32
N PHE A 228 1.92 -12.31 -1.93
CA PHE A 228 2.70 -11.12 -1.59
C PHE A 228 2.71 -10.83 -0.09
N ALA A 229 1.55 -10.78 0.55
CA ALA A 229 1.41 -10.46 1.96
C ALA A 229 1.38 -11.72 2.85
N ASP A 230 1.77 -11.55 4.11
CA ASP A 230 1.78 -12.60 5.13
C ASP A 230 0.45 -12.61 5.90
N ARG A 231 -0.05 -11.42 6.26
CA ARG A 231 -1.37 -11.19 6.87
C ARG A 231 -2.12 -10.11 6.12
N LEU A 232 -3.43 -10.08 6.32
CA LEU A 232 -4.28 -9.03 5.78
C LEU A 232 -5.29 -8.54 6.82
N VAL A 233 -5.67 -7.28 6.65
CA VAL A 233 -6.74 -6.57 7.34
C VAL A 233 -7.75 -6.13 6.30
N VAL A 234 -9.01 -6.48 6.46
CA VAL A 234 -10.10 -6.08 5.58
C VAL A 234 -10.84 -4.90 6.20
N MET A 235 -10.80 -3.75 5.53
CA MET A 235 -11.44 -2.53 6.01
C MET A 235 -12.72 -2.20 5.22
N ARG A 236 -13.76 -1.77 5.94
CA ARG A 236 -14.99 -1.26 5.37
C ARG A 236 -15.52 -0.09 6.20
N LYS A 237 -15.91 1.01 5.55
CA LYS A 237 -16.52 2.19 6.21
C LYS A 237 -15.77 2.64 7.47
N GLY A 238 -14.43 2.66 7.41
CA GLY A 238 -13.58 3.10 8.51
C GLY A 238 -13.31 2.07 9.60
N ARG A 239 -13.81 0.85 9.50
CA ARG A 239 -13.64 -0.23 10.49
C ARG A 239 -12.93 -1.44 9.91
N ILE A 240 -12.34 -2.25 10.79
CA ILE A 240 -11.82 -3.57 10.43
C ILE A 240 -12.94 -4.57 10.57
N GLU A 241 -13.23 -5.29 9.48
CA GLU A 241 -14.24 -6.33 9.43
C GLU A 241 -13.64 -7.73 9.64
N GLU A 242 -12.42 -7.93 9.16
CA GLU A 242 -11.71 -9.20 9.30
C GLU A 242 -10.20 -8.99 9.27
N GLU A 243 -9.47 -9.80 10.04
CA GLU A 243 -8.01 -9.84 10.08
C GLU A 243 -7.54 -11.28 10.22
N GLY A 244 -6.42 -11.62 9.58
CA GLY A 244 -5.84 -12.96 9.69
C GLY A 244 -4.68 -13.19 8.71
N ARG A 245 -4.16 -14.42 8.73
CA ARG A 245 -3.18 -14.84 7.71
C ARG A 245 -3.85 -14.90 6.34
N VAL A 246 -3.13 -14.46 5.31
CA VAL A 246 -3.69 -14.42 3.96
C VAL A 246 -4.29 -15.77 3.56
N GLU A 247 -3.55 -16.87 3.77
CA GLU A 247 -4.01 -18.22 3.41
C GLU A 247 -5.31 -18.63 4.13
N GLU A 248 -5.47 -18.26 5.41
CA GLU A 248 -6.64 -18.59 6.21
C GLU A 248 -7.87 -17.80 5.74
N VAL A 249 -7.73 -16.48 5.59
CA VAL A 249 -8.83 -15.61 5.16
C VAL A 249 -9.27 -15.93 3.73
N PHE A 250 -8.34 -16.26 2.84
CA PHE A 250 -8.68 -16.64 1.46
C PHE A 250 -9.37 -18.01 1.37
N ARG A 251 -8.98 -18.97 2.23
CA ARG A 251 -9.57 -20.32 2.25
C ARG A 251 -10.91 -20.35 2.97
N ASN A 252 -11.04 -19.62 4.05
CA ASN A 252 -12.23 -19.64 4.92
C ASN A 252 -12.57 -18.24 5.46
N PRO A 253 -13.03 -17.32 4.60
CA PRO A 253 -13.43 -15.97 5.01
C PRO A 253 -14.62 -16.06 5.96
N ARG A 254 -14.51 -15.38 7.10
CA ARG A 254 -15.54 -15.42 8.16
C ARG A 254 -16.59 -14.34 7.98
N HIS A 255 -16.14 -13.13 7.59
CA HIS A 255 -17.04 -11.99 7.47
C HIS A 255 -17.73 -11.94 6.10
N PRO A 256 -19.07 -11.69 6.01
CA PRO A 256 -19.81 -11.66 4.74
C PRO A 256 -19.22 -10.66 3.73
N TYR A 257 -18.69 -9.54 4.20
CA TYR A 257 -18.02 -8.56 3.33
C TYR A 257 -16.78 -9.13 2.65
N THR A 258 -15.95 -9.86 3.40
CA THR A 258 -14.75 -10.54 2.86
C THR A 258 -15.13 -11.61 1.85
N GLN A 259 -16.18 -12.38 2.15
CA GLN A 259 -16.74 -13.37 1.22
C GLN A 259 -17.19 -12.71 -0.09
N GLY A 260 -17.91 -11.59 0.02
CA GLY A 260 -18.35 -10.80 -1.13
C GLY A 260 -17.17 -10.26 -1.96
N LEU A 261 -16.16 -9.70 -1.32
CA LEU A 261 -14.96 -9.20 -2.01
C LEU A 261 -14.21 -10.30 -2.77
N LEU A 262 -14.08 -11.49 -2.17
CA LEU A 262 -13.44 -12.64 -2.81
C LEU A 262 -14.26 -13.21 -3.95
N ALA A 263 -15.59 -13.28 -3.79
CA ALA A 263 -16.51 -13.82 -4.80
C ALA A 263 -16.72 -12.87 -5.99
N CYS A 264 -16.63 -11.55 -5.77
CA CYS A 264 -16.70 -10.56 -6.85
C CYS A 264 -15.50 -10.59 -7.81
N ARG A 265 -14.47 -11.37 -7.49
CA ARG A 265 -13.32 -11.56 -8.36
C ARG A 265 -13.68 -12.52 -9.49
N PRO A 266 -13.64 -12.09 -10.77
CA PRO A 266 -13.95 -13.00 -11.88
C PRO A 266 -12.95 -14.17 -11.88
N PRO A 267 -13.42 -15.42 -11.88
CA PRO A 267 -12.54 -16.56 -12.10
C PRO A 267 -11.94 -16.47 -13.52
N MET A 268 -10.63 -16.72 -13.64
CA MET A 268 -9.91 -16.57 -14.93
C MET A 268 -10.40 -17.54 -15.99
N ASP A 269 -10.97 -18.70 -15.58
CA ASP A 269 -11.32 -19.81 -16.46
C ASP A 269 -12.84 -19.94 -16.72
N THR A 270 -13.67 -19.11 -16.10
CA THR A 270 -15.13 -19.26 -16.17
C THR A 270 -15.80 -17.92 -16.47
N ARG A 271 -16.69 -17.88 -17.47
CA ARG A 271 -17.55 -16.70 -17.70
C ARG A 271 -18.84 -16.87 -16.90
N LEU A 272 -19.09 -15.92 -16.02
CA LEU A 272 -20.32 -15.86 -15.25
C LEU A 272 -21.36 -15.04 -16.01
N LYS A 273 -22.63 -15.46 -15.98
CA LYS A 273 -23.75 -14.70 -16.56
C LYS A 273 -23.94 -13.35 -15.86
N ARG A 274 -23.71 -13.34 -14.54
CA ARG A 274 -23.77 -12.14 -13.70
C ARG A 274 -22.68 -12.23 -12.65
N LEU A 275 -21.90 -11.16 -12.50
CA LEU A 275 -20.96 -11.06 -11.40
C LEU A 275 -21.75 -10.79 -10.10
N PRO A 276 -21.45 -11.51 -9.01
CA PRO A 276 -22.00 -11.20 -7.71
C PRO A 276 -21.57 -9.79 -7.29
N THR A 277 -22.36 -9.11 -6.50
CA THR A 277 -22.03 -7.84 -5.88
C THR A 277 -21.78 -8.05 -4.40
N VAL A 278 -20.92 -7.22 -3.80
CA VAL A 278 -20.63 -7.29 -2.35
C VAL A 278 -21.92 -7.12 -1.54
N ASP A 279 -22.83 -6.25 -1.98
CA ASP A 279 -24.11 -6.02 -1.32
C ASP A 279 -25.00 -7.28 -1.28
N SER A 280 -24.90 -8.18 -2.27
CA SER A 280 -25.65 -9.44 -2.24
C SER A 280 -25.25 -10.37 -1.09
N TYR A 281 -23.98 -10.32 -0.67
CA TYR A 281 -23.48 -11.07 0.49
C TYR A 281 -23.87 -10.41 1.82
N LEU A 282 -23.93 -9.09 1.85
CA LEU A 282 -24.28 -8.32 3.06
C LEU A 282 -25.77 -8.37 3.40
N ALA A 283 -26.64 -8.56 2.40
CA ALA A 283 -28.08 -8.70 2.58
C ALA A 283 -28.52 -10.06 3.16
N GLY A 284 -27.55 -10.92 3.58
CA GLY A 284 -27.85 -12.25 4.15
C GLY A 284 -28.27 -13.29 3.10
N GLY A 285 -28.17 -12.94 1.82
CA GLY A 285 -28.32 -13.88 0.73
C GLY A 285 -27.04 -14.69 0.57
N GLN A 286 -27.04 -15.98 0.94
CA GLN A 286 -26.15 -16.91 0.25
C GLN A 286 -26.54 -16.76 -1.23
N SER A 287 -25.73 -15.99 -1.98
CA SER A 287 -25.95 -15.89 -3.41
C SER A 287 -25.87 -17.31 -3.95
N ALA A 288 -26.91 -17.74 -4.68
CA ALA A 288 -26.87 -18.97 -5.43
C ALA A 288 -25.52 -19.03 -6.17
N PRO A 289 -24.90 -20.21 -6.29
CA PRO A 289 -23.61 -20.33 -6.97
C PRO A 289 -23.74 -19.60 -8.33
N PRO A 290 -22.74 -18.79 -8.69
CA PRO A 290 -22.85 -17.93 -9.86
C PRO A 290 -23.12 -18.80 -11.09
N GLU A 291 -24.19 -18.48 -11.83
CA GLU A 291 -24.55 -19.22 -13.06
C GLU A 291 -23.40 -19.10 -14.07
N VAL A 292 -22.81 -20.22 -14.39
CA VAL A 292 -21.75 -20.36 -15.39
C VAL A 292 -22.33 -20.37 -16.78
N ILE A 293 -21.77 -19.62 -17.72
CA ILE A 293 -22.15 -19.75 -19.15
C ILE A 293 -21.61 -21.07 -19.66
N THR A 294 -22.50 -22.01 -19.95
CA THR A 294 -22.15 -23.32 -20.49
C THR A 294 -21.69 -23.21 -21.97
N THR A 295 -20.97 -24.23 -22.43
CA THR A 295 -20.42 -24.28 -23.79
C THR A 295 -21.52 -24.19 -24.88
N ASP A 296 -22.74 -24.63 -24.57
CA ASP A 296 -23.90 -24.61 -25.52
C ASP A 296 -24.47 -23.19 -25.67
N GLU A 297 -24.48 -22.39 -24.62
CA GLU A 297 -24.91 -21.00 -24.70
C GLU A 297 -23.90 -20.10 -25.45
N ARG A 298 -22.62 -20.50 -25.50
CA ARG A 298 -21.59 -19.82 -26.32
C ARG A 298 -21.87 -19.98 -27.83
N LYS A 299 -22.37 -21.13 -28.28
CA LYS A 299 -22.70 -21.38 -29.70
C LYS A 299 -23.94 -20.61 -30.14
N ALA A 300 -24.93 -20.45 -29.26
CA ALA A 300 -26.16 -19.72 -29.56
C ALA A 300 -25.97 -18.22 -29.75
N HIS A 301 -24.93 -17.63 -29.13
CA HIS A 301 -24.63 -16.19 -29.27
C HIS A 301 -23.81 -15.85 -30.53
N HIS A 302 -23.03 -16.82 -31.06
CA HIS A 302 -22.26 -16.62 -32.31
C HIS A 302 -23.15 -16.78 -33.59
N HIS A 303 -24.36 -17.28 -33.47
CA HIS A 303 -25.30 -17.39 -34.62
C HIS A 303 -26.29 -16.23 -34.71
N ARG A 304 -26.18 -15.20 -33.84
CA ARG A 304 -27.06 -14.02 -33.85
C ARG A 304 -26.34 -12.71 -34.17
N LEU A 305 -25.08 -12.76 -34.59
CA LEU A 305 -24.29 -11.66 -35.16
C LEU A 305 -23.93 -12.05 -36.61
#